data_6f945fdae44b03e892f39d8173420608
#
_entry.id   6f945fdae44b03e892f39d8173420608
#
_cell.length_a   1.000
_cell.length_b   1.000
_cell.length_c   1.000
_cell.angle_alpha   90.00
_cell.angle_beta   90.00
_cell.angle_gamma   90.00
#
_symmetry.space_group_name_H-M   'P 1'
#
loop_
_entity.id
_entity.type
_entity.pdbx_description
1 polymer ?
#
loop_
_entity_poly.entity_id
_entity_poly.type
_entity_poly.pdbx_seq_one_letter_code
_entity_poly.pdbx_strand_id
1 'polypeptide(L)'
;MIRIMKASAGSGKTYNLAKTYISLLLKNQDRYAYRHILAVTFTNKATEEMKSRILKELHILATSPASSDYHDAFVPAVLPDDAALSGRASAVLRDILHDYSAFAVSTIDKFFQQTLKAFSREIGQFASYQVELDKDSLVAESVDRVLDSLTQDDTGLLSWLTDNVLEQI
;
A
#
# COMPACT_ATOMS: atom_id res chain seq x y z
N MET A 1 -9.61 6.00 17.20
CA MET A 1 -9.59 7.48 16.97
C MET A 1 -9.13 7.74 15.53
N ILE A 2 -9.91 8.46 14.73
CA ILE A 2 -9.54 8.85 13.36
C ILE A 2 -8.84 10.21 13.42
N ARG A 3 -7.69 10.35 12.77
CA ARG A 3 -6.96 11.61 12.65
C ARG A 3 -6.84 12.00 11.17
N ILE A 4 -7.42 13.13 10.79
CA ILE A 4 -7.37 13.66 9.42
C ILE A 4 -6.33 14.77 9.36
N MET A 5 -5.36 14.63 8.44
CA MET A 5 -4.35 15.66 8.15
C MET A 5 -4.63 16.25 6.77
N LYS A 6 -4.98 17.52 6.72
CA LYS A 6 -5.11 18.28 5.47
C LYS A 6 -3.72 18.79 5.05
N ALA A 7 -3.33 18.53 3.82
CA ALA A 7 -2.02 18.91 3.33
C ALA A 7 -2.03 19.11 1.82
N SER A 8 -1.49 20.22 1.35
CA SER A 8 -1.25 20.50 -0.08
C SER A 8 0.00 19.78 -0.61
N ALA A 9 0.26 19.83 -1.92
CA ALA A 9 1.51 19.35 -2.48
C ALA A 9 2.70 20.07 -1.81
N GLY A 10 3.76 19.34 -1.47
CA GLY A 10 4.95 19.92 -0.79
C GLY A 10 4.81 20.19 0.71
N SER A 11 3.63 20.00 1.31
CA SER A 11 3.35 20.35 2.73
C SER A 11 3.87 19.33 3.77
N GLY A 12 4.80 18.46 3.41
CA GLY A 12 5.39 17.50 4.35
C GLY A 12 4.50 16.31 4.71
N LYS A 13 3.53 15.92 3.85
CA LYS A 13 2.67 14.74 4.08
C LYS A 13 3.47 13.46 4.38
N THR A 14 4.41 13.13 3.51
CA THR A 14 5.27 11.95 3.66
C THR A 14 6.15 12.03 4.90
N TYR A 15 6.63 13.24 5.24
CA TYR A 15 7.37 13.50 6.47
C TYR A 15 6.52 13.17 7.71
N ASN A 16 5.31 13.70 7.78
CA ASN A 16 4.40 13.48 8.93
C ASN A 16 3.92 12.03 9.03
N LEU A 17 3.68 11.36 7.90
CA LEU A 17 3.32 9.94 7.88
C LEU A 17 4.46 9.07 8.39
N ALA A 18 5.68 9.27 7.88
CA ALA A 18 6.85 8.53 8.33
C ALA A 18 7.13 8.78 9.83
N LYS A 19 7.05 10.02 10.30
CA LYS A 19 7.16 10.37 11.72
C LYS A 19 6.12 9.62 12.57
N THR A 20 4.87 9.62 12.13
CA THR A 20 3.79 8.92 12.86
C THR A 20 4.03 7.42 12.89
N TYR A 21 4.44 6.82 11.75
CA TYR A 21 4.76 5.40 11.65
C TYR A 21 5.89 5.01 12.61
N ILE A 22 7.01 5.75 12.59
CA ILE A 22 8.14 5.54 13.48
C ILE A 22 7.73 5.72 14.95
N SER A 23 6.93 6.75 15.26
CA SER A 23 6.41 6.95 16.62
C SER A 23 5.63 5.74 17.15
N LEU A 24 4.80 5.13 16.29
CA LEU A 24 4.05 3.91 16.65
C LEU A 24 4.99 2.73 16.90
N LEU A 25 6.03 2.57 16.09
CA LEU A 25 7.04 1.52 16.28
C LEU A 25 7.83 1.68 17.58
N LEU A 26 8.26 2.92 17.87
CA LEU A 26 9.07 3.21 19.06
C LEU A 26 8.28 3.06 20.36
N LYS A 27 7.00 3.46 20.36
CA LYS A 27 6.10 3.35 21.52
C LYS A 27 5.70 1.91 21.83
N ASN A 28 5.66 1.05 20.84
CA ASN A 28 5.19 -0.32 21.03
C ASN A 28 6.31 -1.18 21.61
N GLN A 29 6.00 -1.93 22.69
CA GLN A 29 6.94 -2.86 23.31
C GLN A 29 7.10 -4.16 22.51
N ASP A 30 6.13 -4.48 21.63
CA ASP A 30 6.18 -5.68 20.78
C ASP A 30 7.32 -5.55 19.76
N ARG A 31 8.16 -6.58 19.69
CA ARG A 31 9.21 -6.74 18.71
C ARG A 31 8.67 -6.75 17.29
N TYR A 32 7.48 -7.31 17.09
CA TYR A 32 6.83 -7.49 15.79
C TYR A 32 5.81 -6.40 15.46
N ALA A 33 5.83 -5.26 16.15
CA ALA A 33 4.90 -4.15 15.95
C ALA A 33 4.78 -3.71 14.47
N TYR A 34 5.87 -3.78 13.70
CA TYR A 34 5.90 -3.43 12.27
C TYR A 34 4.99 -4.31 11.38
N ARG A 35 4.64 -5.53 11.85
CA ARG A 35 3.70 -6.42 11.15
C ARG A 35 2.25 -5.99 11.32
N HIS A 36 1.96 -5.22 12.38
CA HIS A 36 0.62 -4.80 12.77
C HIS A 36 0.32 -3.34 12.43
N ILE A 37 1.28 -2.61 11.86
CA ILE A 37 1.11 -1.22 11.45
C ILE A 37 1.13 -1.17 9.93
N LEU A 38 -0.06 -0.94 9.33
CA LEU A 38 -0.21 -0.81 7.90
C LEU A 38 -0.08 0.66 7.47
N ALA A 39 0.76 0.90 6.46
CA ALA A 39 0.78 2.16 5.73
C ALA A 39 0.48 1.92 4.25
N VAL A 40 -0.47 2.67 3.70
CA VAL A 40 -0.85 2.53 2.29
C VAL A 40 -0.63 3.83 1.53
N THR A 41 -0.22 3.68 0.27
CA THR A 41 0.01 4.79 -0.67
C THR A 41 -0.72 4.52 -1.99
N PHE A 42 -0.76 5.51 -2.86
CA PHE A 42 -1.41 5.37 -4.17
C PHE A 42 -0.52 4.72 -5.23
N THR A 43 0.79 4.96 -5.17
CA THR A 43 1.72 4.52 -6.23
C THR A 43 2.87 3.70 -5.65
N ASN A 44 3.44 2.83 -6.48
CA ASN A 44 4.64 2.07 -6.11
C ASN A 44 5.81 3.00 -5.76
N LYS A 45 5.99 4.09 -6.52
CA LYS A 45 7.01 5.10 -6.25
C LYS A 45 6.86 5.71 -4.85
N ALA A 46 5.63 6.12 -4.49
CA ALA A 46 5.37 6.67 -3.15
C ALA A 46 5.57 5.63 -2.03
N THR A 47 5.28 4.35 -2.31
CA THR A 47 5.55 3.24 -1.38
C THR A 47 7.05 3.10 -1.12
N GLU A 48 7.87 3.07 -2.17
CA GLU A 48 9.32 2.94 -2.03
C GLU A 48 9.96 4.17 -1.37
N GLU A 49 9.51 5.37 -1.70
CA GLU A 49 9.95 6.60 -1.03
C GLU A 49 9.62 6.58 0.48
N MET A 50 8.44 6.09 0.84
CA MET A 50 8.03 5.99 2.24
C MET A 50 8.86 4.94 3.00
N LYS A 51 9.05 3.75 2.42
CA LYS A 51 9.91 2.70 2.99
C LYS A 51 11.33 3.20 3.21
N SER A 52 11.92 3.76 2.17
CA SER A 52 13.28 4.31 2.22
C SER A 52 13.42 5.38 3.31
N ARG A 53 12.45 6.29 3.41
CA ARG A 53 12.45 7.34 4.44
C ARG A 53 12.37 6.75 5.85
N ILE A 54 11.45 5.79 6.09
CA ILE A 54 11.32 5.16 7.41
C ILE A 54 12.61 4.46 7.81
N LEU A 55 13.22 3.68 6.91
CA LEU A 55 14.47 2.96 7.21
C LEU A 55 15.65 3.90 7.43
N LYS A 56 15.77 4.94 6.59
CA LYS A 56 16.80 5.98 6.72
C LYS A 56 16.71 6.69 8.08
N GLU A 57 15.51 7.11 8.45
CA GLU A 57 15.31 7.80 9.74
C GLU A 57 15.56 6.88 10.94
N LEU A 58 15.10 5.62 10.87
CA LEU A 58 15.44 4.64 11.91
C LEU A 58 16.95 4.44 12.05
N HIS A 59 17.68 4.44 10.92
CA HIS A 59 19.13 4.35 10.93
C HIS A 59 19.79 5.58 11.59
N ILE A 60 19.33 6.79 11.23
CA ILE A 60 19.82 8.04 11.84
C ILE A 60 19.53 8.04 13.34
N LEU A 61 18.31 7.70 13.76
CA LEU A 61 17.93 7.61 15.16
C LEU A 61 18.74 6.55 15.92
N ALA A 62 19.15 5.48 15.25
CA ALA A 62 19.99 4.43 15.84
C ALA A 62 21.46 4.84 16.02
N THR A 63 22.00 5.66 15.13
CA THR A 63 23.44 5.98 15.09
C THR A 63 23.76 7.37 15.63
N SER A 64 22.92 8.35 15.37
CA SER A 64 23.12 9.76 15.71
C SER A 64 21.77 10.44 15.97
N PRO A 65 21.06 10.12 17.05
CA PRO A 65 19.68 10.57 17.30
C PRO A 65 19.48 12.08 17.15
N ALA A 66 20.42 12.88 17.71
CA ALA A 66 20.37 14.33 17.67
C ALA A 66 20.46 14.95 16.26
N SER A 67 20.86 14.18 15.24
CA SER A 67 20.91 14.63 13.85
C SER A 67 19.63 14.35 13.06
N SER A 68 18.65 13.67 13.66
CA SER A 68 17.36 13.40 13.04
C SER A 68 16.41 14.58 13.16
N ASP A 69 15.72 14.92 12.04
CA ASP A 69 14.64 15.92 12.04
C ASP A 69 13.46 15.52 12.94
N TYR A 70 13.42 14.26 13.42
CA TYR A 70 12.36 13.73 14.28
C TYR A 70 12.74 13.67 15.75
N HIS A 71 14.00 13.98 16.09
CA HIS A 71 14.53 13.88 17.44
C HIS A 71 13.62 14.51 18.50
N ASP A 72 13.33 15.82 18.37
CA ASP A 72 12.53 16.58 19.34
C ASP A 72 11.06 16.07 19.46
N ALA A 73 10.61 15.32 18.46
CA ALA A 73 9.29 14.70 18.52
C ALA A 73 9.30 13.37 19.32
N PHE A 74 10.48 12.81 19.57
CA PHE A 74 10.62 11.51 20.23
C PHE A 74 11.26 11.61 21.61
N VAL A 75 12.13 12.58 21.85
CA VAL A 75 12.74 12.83 23.16
C VAL A 75 12.19 14.14 23.73
N PRO A 76 11.67 14.18 24.97
CA PRO A 76 11.36 13.04 25.85
C PRO A 76 9.94 12.44 25.65
N ALA A 77 9.22 12.84 24.59
CA ALA A 77 7.79 12.55 24.44
C ALA A 77 7.46 11.05 24.23
N VAL A 78 8.39 10.28 23.67
CA VAL A 78 8.23 8.84 23.37
C VAL A 78 9.21 8.01 24.17
N LEU A 79 10.45 8.43 24.25
CA LEU A 79 11.55 7.79 24.99
C LEU A 79 12.27 8.83 25.83
N PRO A 80 12.85 8.43 26.98
CA PRO A 80 13.34 9.38 27.97
C PRO A 80 14.59 10.15 27.51
N ASP A 81 15.46 9.51 26.73
CA ASP A 81 16.77 10.04 26.34
C ASP A 81 17.26 9.44 25.02
N ASP A 82 18.37 9.95 24.51
CA ASP A 82 19.00 9.54 23.25
C ASP A 82 19.50 8.09 23.29
N ALA A 83 19.93 7.60 24.44
CA ALA A 83 20.44 6.23 24.59
C ALA A 83 19.28 5.22 24.43
N ALA A 84 18.14 5.49 25.06
CA ALA A 84 16.93 4.69 24.92
C ALA A 84 16.39 4.77 23.48
N LEU A 85 16.41 5.95 22.87
CA LEU A 85 15.98 6.16 21.49
C LEU A 85 16.85 5.39 20.49
N SER A 86 18.19 5.51 20.62
CA SER A 86 19.16 4.79 19.77
C SER A 86 19.02 3.27 19.91
N GLY A 87 18.94 2.78 21.14
CA GLY A 87 18.76 1.35 21.40
C GLY A 87 17.47 0.79 20.80
N ARG A 88 16.36 1.52 20.98
CA ARG A 88 15.06 1.09 20.45
C ARG A 88 15.01 1.19 18.92
N ALA A 89 15.51 2.26 18.32
CA ALA A 89 15.57 2.42 16.87
C ALA A 89 16.44 1.33 16.21
N SER A 90 17.59 1.02 16.79
CA SER A 90 18.47 -0.08 16.36
C SER A 90 17.75 -1.43 16.37
N ALA A 91 17.04 -1.74 17.44
CA ALA A 91 16.30 -2.99 17.55
C ALA A 91 15.21 -3.09 16.50
N VAL A 92 14.39 -2.04 16.34
CA VAL A 92 13.32 -1.98 15.34
C VAL A 92 13.86 -2.10 13.92
N LEU A 93 14.92 -1.36 13.60
CA LEU A 93 15.54 -1.41 12.28
C LEU A 93 16.04 -2.81 11.95
N ARG A 94 16.76 -3.44 12.87
CA ARG A 94 17.25 -4.81 12.73
C ARG A 94 16.10 -5.79 12.49
N ASP A 95 15.03 -5.70 13.27
CA ASP A 95 13.91 -6.62 13.18
C ASP A 95 13.15 -6.46 11.84
N ILE A 96 12.97 -5.24 11.35
CA ILE A 96 12.41 -4.97 10.00
C ILE A 96 13.32 -5.55 8.90
N LEU A 97 14.64 -5.36 8.99
CA LEU A 97 15.57 -5.84 7.96
C LEU A 97 15.66 -7.37 7.92
N HIS A 98 15.52 -8.04 9.07
CA HIS A 98 15.46 -9.50 9.12
C HIS A 98 14.18 -10.10 8.56
N ASP A 99 13.08 -9.35 8.57
CA ASP A 99 11.78 -9.80 8.07
C ASP A 99 11.11 -8.73 7.21
N TYR A 100 11.83 -8.29 6.20
CA TYR A 100 11.43 -7.17 5.34
C TYR A 100 10.11 -7.40 4.61
N SER A 101 9.78 -8.66 4.32
CA SER A 101 8.53 -9.04 3.66
C SER A 101 7.28 -8.69 4.48
N ALA A 102 7.40 -8.70 5.81
CA ALA A 102 6.33 -8.36 6.74
C ALA A 102 6.26 -6.86 7.08
N PHE A 103 7.16 -6.04 6.52
CA PHE A 103 7.12 -4.58 6.66
C PHE A 103 5.96 -4.02 5.83
N ALA A 104 4.82 -3.79 6.49
CA ALA A 104 3.52 -3.54 5.89
C ALA A 104 3.35 -2.11 5.35
N VAL A 105 4.19 -1.72 4.40
CA VAL A 105 4.04 -0.50 3.59
C VAL A 105 3.78 -0.92 2.16
N SER A 106 2.62 -0.60 1.60
CA SER A 106 2.20 -1.08 0.28
C SER A 106 1.31 -0.06 -0.44
N THR A 107 0.98 -0.34 -1.70
CA THR A 107 -0.11 0.39 -2.37
C THR A 107 -1.47 -0.09 -1.88
N ILE A 108 -2.49 0.77 -2.05
CA ILE A 108 -3.89 0.42 -1.75
C ILE A 108 -4.30 -0.83 -2.51
N ASP A 109 -4.02 -0.92 -3.80
CA ASP A 109 -4.35 -2.07 -4.63
C ASP A 109 -3.72 -3.36 -4.13
N LYS A 110 -2.42 -3.33 -3.80
CA LYS A 110 -1.71 -4.48 -3.25
C LYS A 110 -2.31 -4.94 -1.93
N PHE A 111 -2.71 -4.02 -1.07
CA PHE A 111 -3.37 -4.35 0.19
C PHE A 111 -4.70 -5.06 -0.06
N PHE A 112 -5.55 -4.53 -0.95
CA PHE A 112 -6.82 -5.19 -1.29
C PHE A 112 -6.63 -6.55 -1.96
N GLN A 113 -5.68 -6.69 -2.88
CA GLN A 113 -5.35 -7.98 -3.48
C GLN A 113 -4.93 -9.02 -2.45
N GLN A 114 -4.07 -8.65 -1.49
CA GLN A 114 -3.65 -9.53 -0.40
C GLN A 114 -4.82 -9.93 0.49
N THR A 115 -5.69 -8.97 0.80
CA THR A 115 -6.90 -9.19 1.61
C THR A 115 -7.87 -10.14 0.91
N LEU A 116 -8.18 -9.88 -0.38
CA LEU A 116 -9.02 -10.76 -1.19
C LEU A 116 -8.45 -12.18 -1.27
N LYS A 117 -7.13 -12.30 -1.48
CA LYS A 117 -6.47 -13.60 -1.52
C LYS A 117 -6.55 -14.35 -0.18
N ALA A 118 -6.45 -13.64 0.94
CA ALA A 118 -6.59 -14.24 2.26
C ALA A 118 -8.02 -14.76 2.50
N PHE A 119 -9.03 -14.05 2.05
CA PHE A 119 -10.45 -14.43 2.18
C PHE A 119 -10.99 -15.25 1.02
N SER A 120 -10.23 -15.54 -0.02
CA SER A 120 -10.69 -16.25 -1.21
C SER A 120 -11.33 -17.62 -0.89
N ARG A 121 -10.82 -18.32 0.11
CA ARG A 121 -11.38 -19.60 0.57
C ARG A 121 -12.74 -19.43 1.24
N GLU A 122 -12.94 -18.36 1.98
CA GLU A 122 -14.19 -18.08 2.71
C GLU A 122 -15.32 -17.64 1.78
N ILE A 123 -14.97 -16.91 0.68
CA ILE A 123 -15.93 -16.46 -0.31
C ILE A 123 -16.17 -17.46 -1.44
N GLY A 124 -15.64 -18.70 -1.31
CA GLY A 124 -15.86 -19.79 -2.28
C GLY A 124 -15.15 -19.59 -3.62
N GLN A 125 -14.21 -18.66 -3.72
CA GLN A 125 -13.40 -18.44 -4.92
C GLN A 125 -12.08 -19.21 -4.86
N PHE A 126 -11.63 -19.72 -6.01
CA PHE A 126 -10.34 -20.40 -6.09
C PHE A 126 -9.20 -19.41 -5.78
N ALA A 127 -8.20 -19.88 -5.01
CA ALA A 127 -7.05 -19.07 -4.60
C ALA A 127 -6.14 -18.61 -5.77
N SER A 128 -6.41 -19.04 -6.99
CA SER A 128 -5.62 -18.77 -8.20
C SER A 128 -6.35 -17.86 -9.18
N TYR A 129 -6.89 -16.72 -8.73
CA TYR A 129 -7.29 -15.68 -9.67
C TYR A 129 -6.08 -14.81 -10.02
N GLN A 130 -5.99 -14.44 -11.29
CA GLN A 130 -5.07 -13.42 -11.77
C GLN A 130 -5.83 -12.10 -11.87
N VAL A 131 -5.16 -11.02 -11.44
CA VAL A 131 -5.70 -9.67 -11.63
C VAL A 131 -5.13 -9.18 -12.95
N GLU A 132 -5.99 -9.07 -13.96
CA GLU A 132 -5.62 -8.43 -15.22
C GLU A 132 -5.68 -6.91 -15.05
N LEU A 133 -4.60 -6.24 -15.43
CA LEU A 133 -4.48 -4.79 -15.34
C LEU A 133 -4.73 -4.10 -16.69
N ASP A 134 -4.66 -4.87 -17.77
CA ASP A 134 -4.95 -4.40 -19.11
C ASP A 134 -6.46 -4.45 -19.37
N LYS A 135 -7.11 -3.32 -19.09
CA LYS A 135 -8.56 -3.16 -19.31
C LYS A 135 -8.95 -3.30 -20.77
N ASP A 136 -8.09 -2.83 -21.66
CA ASP A 136 -8.41 -2.78 -23.10
C ASP A 136 -8.41 -4.21 -23.67
N SER A 137 -7.45 -5.04 -23.29
CA SER A 137 -7.42 -6.46 -23.63
C SER A 137 -8.63 -7.21 -23.06
N LEU A 138 -9.01 -6.93 -21.80
CA LEU A 138 -10.19 -7.57 -21.19
C LEU A 138 -11.50 -7.18 -21.87
N VAL A 139 -11.63 -5.91 -22.24
CA VAL A 139 -12.82 -5.43 -22.96
C VAL A 139 -12.87 -6.08 -24.34
N ALA A 140 -11.77 -6.12 -25.10
CA ALA A 140 -11.70 -6.76 -26.39
C ALA A 140 -12.07 -8.25 -26.31
N GLU A 141 -11.46 -9.00 -25.41
CA GLU A 141 -11.77 -10.43 -25.20
C GLU A 141 -13.23 -10.65 -24.78
N SER A 142 -13.78 -9.75 -23.95
CA SER A 142 -15.18 -9.84 -23.52
C SER A 142 -16.14 -9.56 -24.68
N VAL A 143 -15.82 -8.59 -25.53
CA VAL A 143 -16.60 -8.30 -26.75
C VAL A 143 -16.55 -9.48 -27.71
N ASP A 144 -15.37 -10.03 -27.98
CA ASP A 144 -15.20 -11.20 -28.84
C ASP A 144 -16.03 -12.40 -28.33
N ARG A 145 -15.98 -12.68 -27.03
CA ARG A 145 -16.80 -13.75 -26.42
C ARG A 145 -18.31 -13.51 -26.58
N VAL A 146 -18.77 -12.27 -26.43
CA VAL A 146 -20.18 -11.91 -26.64
C VAL A 146 -20.54 -12.12 -28.10
N LEU A 147 -19.72 -11.66 -29.05
CA LEU A 147 -19.94 -11.83 -30.48
C LEU A 147 -19.97 -13.33 -30.88
N ASP A 148 -19.04 -14.12 -30.35
CA ASP A 148 -18.98 -15.57 -30.60
C ASP A 148 -20.20 -16.34 -30.01
N SER A 149 -20.82 -15.79 -28.97
CA SER A 149 -21.98 -16.39 -28.34
C SER A 149 -23.32 -16.02 -28.99
N LEU A 150 -23.33 -15.07 -29.96
CA LEU A 150 -24.55 -14.62 -30.60
C LEU A 150 -25.20 -15.71 -31.44
N THR A 151 -26.50 -15.82 -31.28
CA THR A 151 -27.37 -16.73 -32.03
C THR A 151 -28.38 -15.93 -32.85
N GLN A 152 -29.10 -16.61 -33.75
CA GLN A 152 -30.17 -15.96 -34.54
C GLN A 152 -31.32 -15.45 -33.67
N ASP A 153 -31.43 -15.93 -32.43
CA ASP A 153 -32.47 -15.52 -31.50
C ASP A 153 -32.14 -14.18 -30.80
N ASP A 154 -30.89 -13.70 -30.89
CA ASP A 154 -30.43 -12.45 -30.28
C ASP A 154 -30.75 -11.22 -31.19
N THR A 155 -31.97 -11.16 -31.68
CA THR A 155 -32.42 -10.19 -32.70
C THR A 155 -32.18 -8.73 -32.32
N GLY A 156 -32.30 -8.37 -31.02
CA GLY A 156 -32.11 -7.01 -30.54
C GLY A 156 -30.68 -6.52 -30.68
N LEU A 157 -29.71 -7.36 -30.28
CA LEU A 157 -28.28 -7.03 -30.37
C LEU A 157 -27.77 -7.07 -31.81
N LEU A 158 -28.25 -8.03 -32.59
CA LEU A 158 -27.93 -8.13 -34.03
C LEU A 158 -28.43 -6.90 -34.83
N SER A 159 -29.67 -6.43 -34.58
CA SER A 159 -30.19 -5.21 -35.18
C SER A 159 -29.34 -3.98 -34.79
N TRP A 160 -29.04 -3.84 -33.48
CA TRP A 160 -28.23 -2.72 -33.01
C TRP A 160 -26.81 -2.71 -33.63
N LEU A 161 -26.14 -3.89 -33.70
CA LEU A 161 -24.83 -4.01 -34.35
C LEU A 161 -24.90 -3.63 -35.82
N THR A 162 -25.94 -4.11 -36.56
CA THR A 162 -26.10 -3.82 -37.97
C THR A 162 -26.31 -2.33 -38.21
N ASP A 163 -27.15 -1.69 -37.43
CA ASP A 163 -27.44 -0.25 -37.56
C ASP A 163 -26.19 0.61 -37.27
N ASN A 164 -25.44 0.27 -36.20
CA ASN A 164 -24.24 1.04 -35.82
C ASN A 164 -23.03 0.81 -36.73
N VAL A 165 -22.88 -0.36 -37.33
CA VAL A 165 -21.79 -0.62 -38.30
C VAL A 165 -22.05 0.07 -39.61
N LEU A 166 -23.33 0.15 -40.08
CA LEU A 166 -23.69 0.82 -41.31
C LEU A 166 -23.58 2.36 -41.21
N GLU A 167 -23.68 2.94 -40.01
CA GLU A 167 -23.50 4.40 -39.83
C GLU A 167 -22.03 4.82 -39.85
N GLN A 168 -21.06 3.89 -39.74
CA GLN A 168 -19.63 4.19 -39.72
C GLN A 168 -18.90 3.94 -41.06
N ILE A 169 -19.61 3.48 -42.08
CA ILE A 169 -19.12 3.29 -43.47
C ILE A 169 -19.63 4.41 -44.37
#